data_9fae60a19d3714beb5a0a9de98cb3336
#
_entry.id   9fae60a19d3714beb5a0a9de98cb3336
#
_cell.length_a   1.000
_cell.length_b   1.000
_cell.length_c   1.000
_cell.angle_alpha   90.00
_cell.angle_beta   90.00
_cell.angle_gamma   90.00
#
_symmetry.space_group_name_H-M   'P 1'
#
loop_
_entity.id
_entity.type
_entity.pdbx_description
1 polymer ?
#
loop_
_entity_poly.entity_id
_entity_poly.type
_entity_poly.pdbx_seq_one_letter_code
_entity_poly.pdbx_strand_id
1 'polypeptide(L)'
;MNQKERMLAELPYRAWLDGLAEERQETKKKVFQFNHTSPEKQETLDRLIREIIGVHGKQLTVEQPFHCDYGSNIEVGENFFANYNLTILDVAKVVIGSNVQIAPNVSIYTAGHPLDPEARNSGYEYGIGITIGDNVWIGGNTVINPGVHIGSNVVIGSGSVVTKDIPDNAIAVGNPCRVLRYLTEEDKKLSLIHISEPTRHAQI
;
A
#
# COMPACT_ATOMS: atom_id res chain seq x y z
N MET A 1 9.77 -16.48 21.88
CA MET A 1 9.17 -15.49 20.97
C MET A 1 7.72 -15.26 21.40
N ASN A 2 7.37 -14.02 21.72
CA ASN A 2 5.98 -13.61 21.91
C ASN A 2 5.25 -13.52 20.55
N GLN A 3 3.93 -13.24 20.55
CA GLN A 3 3.14 -13.22 19.31
C GLN A 3 3.56 -12.09 18.36
N LYS A 4 3.95 -10.93 18.90
CA LYS A 4 4.45 -9.81 18.09
C LYS A 4 5.78 -10.15 17.39
N GLU A 5 6.70 -10.77 18.11
CA GLU A 5 7.96 -11.24 17.52
C GLU A 5 7.73 -12.29 16.43
N ARG A 6 6.76 -13.20 16.62
CA ARG A 6 6.38 -14.19 15.63
C ARG A 6 5.77 -13.53 14.39
N MET A 7 4.83 -12.61 14.58
CA MET A 7 4.18 -11.82 13.53
C MET A 7 5.21 -11.11 12.66
N LEU A 8 6.14 -10.37 13.28
CA LEU A 8 7.18 -9.62 12.57
C LEU A 8 8.26 -10.52 11.92
N ALA A 9 8.39 -11.76 12.39
CA ALA A 9 9.27 -12.77 11.80
C ALA A 9 8.56 -13.63 10.74
N GLU A 10 7.35 -13.24 10.31
CA GLU A 10 6.53 -13.93 9.30
C GLU A 10 6.19 -15.39 9.68
N LEU A 11 6.18 -15.68 10.98
CA LEU A 11 5.79 -16.97 11.52
C LEU A 11 4.32 -17.00 11.90
N PRO A 12 3.67 -18.17 11.89
CA PRO A 12 2.30 -18.28 12.38
C PRO A 12 2.14 -17.74 13.81
N TYR A 13 1.15 -16.88 14.05
CA TYR A 13 0.91 -16.23 15.32
C TYR A 13 -0.60 -16.13 15.59
N ARG A 14 -0.96 -15.76 16.84
CA ARG A 14 -2.33 -15.53 17.27
C ARG A 14 -2.57 -14.05 17.51
N ALA A 15 -3.39 -13.43 16.70
CA ALA A 15 -3.60 -11.98 16.65
C ALA A 15 -4.26 -11.37 17.91
N TRP A 16 -4.76 -12.20 18.82
CA TRP A 16 -5.51 -11.75 20.00
C TRP A 16 -4.71 -11.88 21.30
N LEU A 17 -3.44 -12.28 21.23
CA LEU A 17 -2.58 -12.50 22.39
C LEU A 17 -1.45 -11.46 22.46
N ASP A 18 -0.82 -11.39 23.62
CA ASP A 18 0.39 -10.61 23.90
C ASP A 18 0.27 -9.11 23.56
N GLY A 19 -0.91 -8.52 23.70
CA GLY A 19 -1.15 -7.09 23.52
C GLY A 19 -1.40 -6.65 22.06
N LEU A 20 -1.42 -7.58 21.10
CA LEU A 20 -1.63 -7.24 19.67
C LEU A 20 -3.03 -6.64 19.41
N ALA A 21 -4.06 -7.14 20.11
CA ALA A 21 -5.42 -6.61 19.97
C ALA A 21 -5.51 -5.16 20.48
N GLU A 22 -4.87 -4.88 21.61
CA GLU A 22 -4.79 -3.56 22.22
C GLU A 22 -4.04 -2.59 21.34
N GLU A 23 -2.91 -3.00 20.77
CA GLU A 23 -2.12 -2.17 19.83
C GLU A 23 -2.94 -1.79 18.60
N ARG A 24 -3.62 -2.76 17.97
CA ARG A 24 -4.55 -2.47 16.86
C ARG A 24 -5.68 -1.52 17.27
N GLN A 25 -6.20 -1.66 18.48
CA GLN A 25 -7.25 -0.78 18.97
C GLN A 25 -6.77 0.67 19.13
N GLU A 26 -5.53 0.88 19.59
CA GLU A 26 -4.96 2.23 19.68
C GLU A 26 -4.75 2.84 18.27
N THR A 27 -4.27 2.05 17.31
CA THR A 27 -4.17 2.49 15.92
C THR A 27 -5.54 2.85 15.32
N LYS A 28 -6.56 2.03 15.56
CA LYS A 28 -7.93 2.31 15.11
C LYS A 28 -8.48 3.63 15.66
N LYS A 29 -8.13 4.03 16.88
CA LYS A 29 -8.50 5.34 17.42
C LYS A 29 -7.87 6.48 16.63
N LYS A 30 -6.59 6.38 16.32
CA LYS A 30 -5.86 7.39 15.50
C LYS A 30 -6.44 7.47 14.09
N VAL A 31 -6.67 6.32 13.45
CA VAL A 31 -7.30 6.23 12.13
C VAL A 31 -8.70 6.83 12.14
N PHE A 32 -9.50 6.58 13.18
CA PHE A 32 -10.80 7.21 13.35
C PHE A 32 -10.69 8.73 13.44
N GLN A 33 -9.77 9.25 14.25
CA GLN A 33 -9.53 10.69 14.35
C GLN A 33 -9.12 11.31 13.01
N PHE A 34 -8.18 10.68 12.29
CA PHE A 34 -7.79 11.11 10.96
C PHE A 34 -8.98 11.17 10.01
N ASN A 35 -9.73 10.07 9.89
CA ASN A 35 -10.83 9.94 8.93
C ASN A 35 -12.03 10.85 9.22
N HIS A 36 -12.19 11.34 10.47
CA HIS A 36 -13.29 12.23 10.88
C HIS A 36 -12.83 13.68 11.12
N THR A 37 -11.58 14.00 10.84
CA THR A 37 -11.09 15.39 10.89
C THR A 37 -11.55 16.12 9.64
N SER A 38 -12.06 17.36 9.79
CA SER A 38 -12.47 18.19 8.66
C SER A 38 -11.32 18.40 7.67
N PRO A 39 -11.55 18.30 6.35
CA PRO A 39 -10.53 18.54 5.33
C PRO A 39 -9.95 19.95 5.34
N GLU A 40 -10.60 20.92 5.99
CA GLU A 40 -10.07 22.27 6.20
C GLU A 40 -8.92 22.31 7.21
N LYS A 41 -8.75 21.29 8.07
CA LYS A 41 -7.73 21.21 9.12
C LYS A 41 -6.47 20.50 8.63
N GLN A 42 -5.86 21.00 7.56
CA GLN A 42 -4.72 20.35 6.89
C GLN A 42 -3.53 20.05 7.82
N GLU A 43 -3.15 20.99 8.69
CA GLU A 43 -2.05 20.77 9.66
C GLU A 43 -2.35 19.63 10.64
N THR A 44 -3.63 19.50 11.06
CA THR A 44 -4.05 18.39 11.93
C THR A 44 -4.03 17.06 11.20
N LEU A 45 -4.49 17.03 9.95
CA LEU A 45 -4.45 15.85 9.09
C LEU A 45 -3.02 15.39 8.84
N ASP A 46 -2.12 16.31 8.49
CA ASP A 46 -0.70 16.00 8.28
C ASP A 46 -0.06 15.41 9.56
N ARG A 47 -0.31 16.02 10.71
CA ARG A 47 0.19 15.48 11.98
C ARG A 47 -0.35 14.08 12.28
N LEU A 48 -1.67 13.87 12.13
CA LEU A 48 -2.31 12.59 12.45
C LEU A 48 -1.82 11.45 11.56
N ILE A 49 -1.69 11.67 10.25
CA ILE A 49 -1.20 10.63 9.35
C ILE A 49 0.27 10.26 9.63
N ARG A 50 1.10 11.24 10.01
CA ARG A 50 2.50 11.00 10.43
C ARG A 50 2.61 10.27 11.77
N GLU A 51 1.63 10.40 12.66
CA GLU A 51 1.56 9.63 13.90
C GLU A 51 1.07 8.19 13.68
N ILE A 52 0.41 7.90 12.55
CA ILE A 52 -0.07 6.57 12.19
C ILE A 52 1.03 5.79 11.45
N ILE A 53 1.63 6.37 10.42
CA ILE A 53 2.64 5.70 9.59
C ILE A 53 4.00 5.69 10.32
N GLY A 54 4.59 4.51 10.46
CA GLY A 54 5.78 4.29 11.27
C GLY A 54 7.03 5.03 10.78
N VAL A 55 7.32 4.95 9.47
CA VAL A 55 8.46 5.62 8.83
C VAL A 55 7.99 6.30 7.55
N HIS A 56 8.33 7.57 7.37
CA HIS A 56 7.92 8.33 6.20
C HIS A 56 8.92 9.42 5.83
N GLY A 57 8.93 9.79 4.54
CA GLY A 57 9.65 10.97 4.05
C GLY A 57 9.00 12.29 4.47
N LYS A 58 9.58 13.41 4.01
CA LYS A 58 9.09 14.76 4.34
C LYS A 58 7.77 15.07 3.64
N GLN A 59 7.65 14.68 2.37
CA GLN A 59 6.44 14.87 1.57
C GLN A 59 5.59 13.61 1.65
N LEU A 60 4.55 13.67 2.48
CA LEU A 60 3.59 12.60 2.72
C LEU A 60 2.19 13.15 2.53
N THR A 61 1.43 12.62 1.60
CA THR A 61 0.02 12.98 1.39
C THR A 61 -0.83 11.72 1.35
N VAL A 62 -1.83 11.66 2.21
CA VAL A 62 -2.81 10.56 2.22
C VAL A 62 -4.21 11.17 2.32
N GLU A 63 -5.05 10.88 1.34
CA GLU A 63 -6.44 11.32 1.34
C GLU A 63 -7.32 10.41 2.23
N GLN A 64 -8.31 11.02 2.86
CA GLN A 64 -9.28 10.32 3.70
C GLN A 64 -10.35 9.62 2.85
N PRO A 65 -10.89 8.46 3.30
CA PRO A 65 -10.43 7.72 4.46
C PRO A 65 -9.21 6.83 4.18
N PHE A 66 -8.44 6.55 5.20
CA PHE A 66 -7.32 5.62 5.22
C PHE A 66 -7.57 4.52 6.27
N HIS A 67 -7.11 3.30 6.03
CA HIS A 67 -7.24 2.18 6.95
C HIS A 67 -5.95 1.37 7.05
N CYS A 68 -5.58 1.00 8.27
CA CYS A 68 -4.48 0.08 8.55
C CYS A 68 -4.71 -0.69 9.87
N ASP A 69 -3.91 -1.73 10.12
CA ASP A 69 -3.95 -2.50 11.36
C ASP A 69 -3.08 -1.86 12.45
N TYR A 70 -1.80 -1.68 12.18
CA TYR A 70 -0.82 -1.17 13.14
C TYR A 70 -0.25 0.20 12.74
N GLY A 71 -0.09 0.48 11.46
CA GLY A 71 0.55 1.68 10.93
C GLY A 71 2.06 1.70 11.15
N SER A 72 2.54 1.19 12.28
CA SER A 72 3.95 1.11 12.63
C SER A 72 4.78 0.17 11.73
N ASN A 73 4.13 -0.73 11.01
CA ASN A 73 4.76 -1.63 10.06
C ASN A 73 4.79 -1.09 8.62
N ILE A 74 4.30 0.14 8.43
CA ILE A 74 4.29 0.82 7.13
C ILE A 74 5.47 1.79 7.07
N GLU A 75 6.29 1.64 6.04
CA GLU A 75 7.40 2.52 5.72
C GLU A 75 7.19 3.10 4.30
N VAL A 76 7.22 4.42 4.16
CA VAL A 76 7.07 5.09 2.86
C VAL A 76 8.21 6.09 2.64
N GLY A 77 8.73 6.14 1.41
CA GLY A 77 9.80 7.07 1.02
C GLY A 77 9.31 8.51 0.83
N GLU A 78 10.16 9.32 0.17
CA GLU A 78 9.84 10.71 -0.14
C GLU A 78 8.76 10.82 -1.21
N ASN A 79 7.99 11.92 -1.18
CA ASN A 79 6.99 12.26 -2.19
C ASN A 79 5.96 11.14 -2.40
N PHE A 80 5.44 10.61 -1.29
CA PHE A 80 4.39 9.60 -1.31
C PHE A 80 3.02 10.26 -1.41
N PHE A 81 2.20 9.80 -2.34
CA PHE A 81 0.81 10.22 -2.48
C PHE A 81 -0.13 9.03 -2.51
N ALA A 82 -1.13 9.02 -1.66
CA ALA A 82 -2.24 8.06 -1.68
C ALA A 82 -3.59 8.76 -1.77
N ASN A 83 -4.39 8.34 -2.72
CA ASN A 83 -5.75 8.81 -2.93
C ASN A 83 -6.73 8.08 -2.00
N TYR A 84 -8.03 8.39 -2.11
CA TYR A 84 -9.11 7.94 -1.24
C TYR A 84 -9.19 6.42 -1.05
N ASN A 85 -9.53 5.99 0.16
CA ASN A 85 -9.80 4.59 0.52
C ASN A 85 -8.58 3.66 0.37
N LEU A 86 -7.35 4.15 0.61
CA LEU A 86 -6.22 3.25 0.73
C LEU A 86 -6.39 2.39 1.99
N THR A 87 -6.28 1.07 1.82
CA THR A 87 -6.31 0.10 2.91
C THR A 87 -5.01 -0.72 2.93
N ILE A 88 -4.30 -0.71 4.06
CA ILE A 88 -3.08 -1.51 4.25
C ILE A 88 -3.27 -2.40 5.48
N LEU A 89 -3.36 -3.72 5.29
CA LEU A 89 -3.34 -4.67 6.41
C LEU A 89 -1.88 -5.03 6.70
N ASP A 90 -1.27 -4.27 7.60
CA ASP A 90 0.17 -4.29 7.89
C ASP A 90 0.52 -5.20 9.08
N VAL A 91 0.07 -6.45 9.04
CA VAL A 91 0.50 -7.47 10.03
C VAL A 91 1.96 -7.90 9.82
N ALA A 92 2.49 -7.72 8.60
CA ALA A 92 3.92 -7.78 8.30
C ALA A 92 4.35 -6.45 7.68
N LYS A 93 5.65 -6.27 7.43
CA LYS A 93 6.18 -5.01 6.88
C LYS A 93 5.64 -4.71 5.49
N VAL A 94 5.28 -3.44 5.28
CA VAL A 94 4.99 -2.86 3.96
C VAL A 94 5.99 -1.74 3.74
N VAL A 95 6.92 -1.95 2.81
CA VAL A 95 7.97 -0.97 2.48
C VAL A 95 7.69 -0.41 1.09
N ILE A 96 7.47 0.91 1.01
CA ILE A 96 7.15 1.62 -0.22
C ILE A 96 8.23 2.67 -0.48
N GLY A 97 8.79 2.68 -1.66
CA GLY A 97 9.84 3.62 -2.06
C GLY A 97 9.37 5.06 -2.25
N SER A 98 10.20 5.87 -2.89
CA SER A 98 9.96 7.28 -3.15
C SER A 98 9.19 7.52 -4.45
N ASN A 99 8.49 8.66 -4.55
CA ASN A 99 7.69 9.07 -5.73
C ASN A 99 6.61 8.04 -6.10
N VAL A 100 5.99 7.42 -5.10
CA VAL A 100 4.92 6.44 -5.32
C VAL A 100 3.57 7.15 -5.28
N GLN A 101 2.74 6.87 -6.28
CA GLN A 101 1.40 7.40 -6.41
C GLN A 101 0.38 6.27 -6.39
N ILE A 102 -0.55 6.32 -5.46
CA ILE A 102 -1.60 5.31 -5.28
C ILE A 102 -2.96 5.94 -5.58
N ALA A 103 -3.67 5.38 -6.56
CA ALA A 103 -5.01 5.80 -6.94
C ALA A 103 -6.09 5.32 -5.94
N PRO A 104 -7.37 5.73 -6.07
CA PRO A 104 -8.41 5.36 -5.12
C PRO A 104 -8.67 3.86 -5.00
N ASN A 105 -9.11 3.45 -3.80
CA ASN A 105 -9.56 2.08 -3.49
C ASN A 105 -8.48 1.01 -3.68
N VAL A 106 -7.21 1.33 -3.47
CA VAL A 106 -6.14 0.34 -3.49
C VAL A 106 -6.07 -0.38 -2.16
N SER A 107 -5.83 -1.69 -2.22
CA SER A 107 -5.71 -2.56 -1.05
C SER A 107 -4.37 -3.30 -1.07
N ILE A 108 -3.62 -3.22 0.03
CA ILE A 108 -2.33 -3.88 0.23
C ILE A 108 -2.48 -4.82 1.43
N TYR A 109 -2.40 -6.12 1.20
CA TYR A 109 -2.65 -7.12 2.23
C TYR A 109 -1.42 -7.96 2.51
N THR A 110 -0.82 -7.82 3.69
CA THR A 110 0.24 -8.72 4.14
C THR A 110 -0.31 -9.92 4.88
N ALA A 111 -1.57 -9.84 5.34
CA ALA A 111 -2.23 -10.86 6.15
C ALA A 111 -2.66 -12.09 5.33
N GLY A 112 -2.47 -13.27 5.90
CA GLY A 112 -2.94 -14.53 5.35
C GLY A 112 -3.39 -15.49 6.44
N HIS A 113 -4.22 -16.45 6.05
CA HIS A 113 -4.73 -17.51 6.93
C HIS A 113 -4.32 -18.89 6.38
N PRO A 114 -4.13 -19.89 7.26
CA PRO A 114 -3.90 -21.28 6.81
C PRO A 114 -4.98 -21.75 5.86
N LEU A 115 -4.58 -22.45 4.79
CA LEU A 115 -5.53 -23.02 3.83
C LEU A 115 -6.31 -24.17 4.46
N ASP A 116 -5.65 -24.96 5.31
CA ASP A 116 -6.33 -26.01 6.07
C ASP A 116 -7.34 -25.40 7.04
N PRO A 117 -8.62 -25.87 7.01
CA PRO A 117 -9.67 -25.30 7.84
C PRO A 117 -9.47 -25.55 9.34
N GLU A 118 -8.89 -26.67 9.76
CA GLU A 118 -8.63 -26.96 11.16
C GLU A 118 -7.56 -26.01 11.73
N ALA A 119 -6.47 -25.84 11.00
CA ALA A 119 -5.41 -24.89 11.35
C ALA A 119 -5.95 -23.45 11.38
N ARG A 120 -6.74 -23.04 10.39
CA ARG A 120 -7.34 -21.70 10.34
C ARG A 120 -8.31 -21.46 11.52
N ASN A 121 -9.16 -22.41 11.82
CA ASN A 121 -10.14 -22.33 12.91
C ASN A 121 -9.49 -22.38 14.31
N SER A 122 -8.23 -22.82 14.41
CA SER A 122 -7.45 -22.75 15.66
C SER A 122 -7.00 -21.33 16.02
N GLY A 123 -7.28 -20.32 15.14
CA GLY A 123 -6.99 -18.91 15.37
C GLY A 123 -5.57 -18.49 15.01
N TYR A 124 -4.84 -19.30 14.25
CA TYR A 124 -3.56 -18.90 13.68
C TYR A 124 -3.76 -18.10 12.38
N GLU A 125 -2.94 -17.08 12.21
CA GLU A 125 -2.73 -16.35 10.98
C GLU A 125 -1.24 -16.10 10.76
N TYR A 126 -0.86 -15.60 9.60
CA TYR A 126 0.52 -15.23 9.27
C TYR A 126 0.52 -13.94 8.44
N GLY A 127 1.65 -13.27 8.41
CA GLY A 127 1.89 -12.14 7.53
C GLY A 127 3.11 -12.41 6.64
N ILE A 128 3.08 -11.91 5.41
CA ILE A 128 4.25 -11.90 4.52
C ILE A 128 4.40 -10.49 3.99
N GLY A 129 5.59 -9.91 4.18
CA GLY A 129 5.88 -8.52 3.84
C GLY A 129 5.70 -8.21 2.35
N ILE A 130 5.44 -6.95 2.05
CA ILE A 130 5.29 -6.44 0.69
C ILE A 130 6.31 -5.32 0.48
N THR A 131 6.96 -5.31 -0.68
CA THR A 131 7.85 -4.22 -1.06
C THR A 131 7.43 -3.61 -2.39
N ILE A 132 7.47 -2.29 -2.47
CA ILE A 132 7.17 -1.50 -3.68
C ILE A 132 8.34 -0.55 -3.89
N GLY A 133 8.95 -0.58 -5.05
CA GLY A 133 10.11 0.25 -5.39
C GLY A 133 9.77 1.73 -5.60
N ASP A 134 10.71 2.47 -6.17
CA ASP A 134 10.56 3.90 -6.45
C ASP A 134 9.81 4.16 -7.76
N ASN A 135 9.19 5.35 -7.87
CA ASN A 135 8.52 5.82 -9.09
C ASN A 135 7.41 4.86 -9.57
N VAL A 136 6.61 4.35 -8.66
CA VAL A 136 5.53 3.40 -8.97
C VAL A 136 4.19 4.12 -8.99
N TRP A 137 3.39 3.86 -10.01
CA TRP A 137 1.99 4.28 -10.08
C TRP A 137 1.07 3.07 -9.99
N ILE A 138 0.21 3.04 -8.98
CA ILE A 138 -0.77 1.98 -8.77
C ILE A 138 -2.16 2.49 -9.10
N GLY A 139 -2.76 1.94 -10.13
CA GLY A 139 -4.11 2.26 -10.60
C GLY A 139 -5.20 1.86 -9.61
N GLY A 140 -6.33 2.55 -9.67
CA GLY A 140 -7.44 2.37 -8.74
C GLY A 140 -8.02 0.94 -8.70
N ASN A 141 -8.59 0.57 -7.57
CA ASN A 141 -9.16 -0.75 -7.31
C ASN A 141 -8.16 -1.91 -7.47
N THR A 142 -6.86 -1.63 -7.33
CA THR A 142 -5.83 -2.67 -7.33
C THR A 142 -5.75 -3.35 -5.97
N VAL A 143 -5.56 -4.67 -5.99
CA VAL A 143 -5.26 -5.48 -4.80
C VAL A 143 -3.85 -6.05 -4.92
N ILE A 144 -3.02 -5.86 -3.88
CA ILE A 144 -1.68 -6.44 -3.78
C ILE A 144 -1.69 -7.48 -2.67
N ASN A 145 -1.37 -8.72 -3.02
CA ASN A 145 -1.42 -9.87 -2.12
C ASN A 145 -0.11 -10.05 -1.32
N PRO A 146 -0.15 -10.82 -0.22
CA PRO A 146 1.00 -11.05 0.65
C PRO A 146 2.24 -11.54 -0.11
N GLY A 147 3.42 -11.04 0.29
CA GLY A 147 4.71 -11.49 -0.23
C GLY A 147 5.09 -10.94 -1.60
N VAL A 148 4.29 -10.07 -2.19
CA VAL A 148 4.59 -9.48 -3.51
C VAL A 148 5.71 -8.45 -3.41
N HIS A 149 6.64 -8.52 -4.37
CA HIS A 149 7.62 -7.48 -4.64
C HIS A 149 7.30 -6.78 -5.97
N ILE A 150 7.11 -5.46 -5.93
CA ILE A 150 6.95 -4.60 -7.12
C ILE A 150 8.23 -3.78 -7.26
N GLY A 151 8.89 -3.91 -8.41
CA GLY A 151 10.12 -3.18 -8.73
C GLY A 151 9.89 -1.68 -8.91
N SER A 152 10.94 -0.98 -9.32
CA SER A 152 10.91 0.47 -9.59
C SER A 152 10.45 0.81 -11.00
N ASN A 153 9.94 2.04 -11.19
CA ASN A 153 9.43 2.55 -12.47
C ASN A 153 8.29 1.68 -13.03
N VAL A 154 7.38 1.22 -12.17
CA VAL A 154 6.29 0.30 -12.53
C VAL A 154 4.97 1.04 -12.60
N VAL A 155 4.13 0.65 -13.55
CA VAL A 155 2.71 1.04 -13.62
C VAL A 155 1.85 -0.20 -13.45
N ILE A 156 0.99 -0.19 -12.44
CA ILE A 156 -0.06 -1.22 -12.26
C ILE A 156 -1.38 -0.63 -12.76
N GLY A 157 -1.98 -1.26 -13.76
CA GLY A 157 -3.27 -0.81 -14.29
C GLY A 157 -4.42 -1.05 -13.32
N SER A 158 -5.44 -0.20 -13.38
CA SER A 158 -6.63 -0.25 -12.50
C SER A 158 -7.33 -1.61 -12.54
N GLY A 159 -7.90 -2.03 -11.40
CA GLY A 159 -8.61 -3.30 -11.26
C GLY A 159 -7.71 -4.54 -11.23
N SER A 160 -6.41 -4.37 -11.11
CA SER A 160 -5.45 -5.48 -11.07
C SER A 160 -5.45 -6.23 -9.73
N VAL A 161 -5.19 -7.54 -9.77
CA VAL A 161 -4.90 -8.34 -8.58
C VAL A 161 -3.49 -8.89 -8.69
N VAL A 162 -2.55 -8.28 -7.96
CA VAL A 162 -1.13 -8.61 -8.02
C VAL A 162 -0.86 -9.77 -7.06
N THR A 163 -0.54 -10.93 -7.65
CA THR A 163 -0.31 -12.19 -6.92
C THR A 163 1.10 -12.75 -7.11
N LYS A 164 1.94 -12.04 -7.85
CA LYS A 164 3.34 -12.40 -8.14
C LYS A 164 4.15 -11.13 -8.30
N ASP A 165 5.46 -11.25 -8.15
CA ASP A 165 6.40 -10.14 -8.32
C ASP A 165 6.29 -9.50 -9.70
N ILE A 166 6.48 -8.18 -9.71
CA ILE A 166 6.50 -7.36 -10.92
C ILE A 166 7.90 -6.76 -11.07
N PRO A 167 8.61 -7.04 -12.16
CA PRO A 167 9.96 -6.53 -12.36
C PRO A 167 10.00 -5.02 -12.62
N ASP A 168 11.19 -4.43 -12.51
CA ASP A 168 11.43 -3.02 -12.83
C ASP A 168 10.98 -2.66 -14.25
N ASN A 169 10.59 -1.40 -14.43
CA ASN A 169 10.22 -0.79 -15.70
C ASN A 169 9.05 -1.48 -16.41
N ALA A 170 8.18 -2.16 -15.68
CA ALA A 170 7.05 -2.90 -16.23
C ALA A 170 5.75 -2.10 -16.19
N ILE A 171 4.89 -2.34 -17.18
CA ILE A 171 3.46 -2.04 -17.14
C ILE A 171 2.74 -3.38 -16.97
N ALA A 172 2.01 -3.54 -15.87
CA ALA A 172 1.33 -4.78 -15.52
C ALA A 172 -0.16 -4.53 -15.26
N VAL A 173 -1.01 -5.45 -15.70
CA VAL A 173 -2.47 -5.30 -15.64
C VAL A 173 -3.19 -6.63 -15.43
N GLY A 174 -4.40 -6.56 -14.94
CA GLY A 174 -5.38 -7.67 -14.98
C GLY A 174 -5.54 -8.45 -13.69
N ASN A 175 -6.43 -9.43 -13.72
CA ASN A 175 -6.68 -10.38 -12.63
C ASN A 175 -6.63 -11.83 -13.17
N PRO A 176 -5.59 -12.60 -12.83
CA PRO A 176 -4.40 -12.20 -12.09
C PRO A 176 -3.51 -11.24 -12.89
N CYS A 177 -2.84 -10.29 -12.20
CA CYS A 177 -1.97 -9.29 -12.82
C CYS A 177 -0.78 -9.95 -13.53
N ARG A 178 -0.46 -9.45 -14.74
CA ARG A 178 0.67 -9.91 -15.56
C ARG A 178 1.35 -8.72 -16.21
N VAL A 179 2.66 -8.84 -16.44
CA VAL A 179 3.40 -7.87 -17.25
C VAL A 179 2.80 -7.85 -18.65
N LEU A 180 2.31 -6.69 -19.06
CA LEU A 180 1.78 -6.43 -20.39
C LEU A 180 2.92 -6.09 -21.35
N ARG A 181 3.81 -5.17 -20.91
CA ARG A 181 5.01 -4.74 -21.63
C ARG A 181 5.95 -3.99 -20.68
N TYR A 182 7.12 -3.65 -21.16
CA TYR A 182 8.05 -2.77 -20.47
C TYR A 182 7.95 -1.33 -20.97
N LEU A 183 8.37 -0.38 -20.13
CA LEU A 183 8.51 1.03 -20.50
C LEU A 183 9.59 1.20 -21.59
N THR A 184 9.34 2.11 -22.52
CA THR A 184 10.22 2.40 -23.66
C THR A 184 10.59 3.89 -23.69
N GLU A 185 11.57 4.25 -24.51
CA GLU A 185 11.92 5.67 -24.77
C GLU A 185 10.77 6.43 -25.45
N GLU A 186 9.88 5.74 -26.15
CA GLU A 186 8.71 6.35 -26.76
C GLU A 186 7.69 6.80 -25.68
N ASP A 187 7.50 6.01 -24.61
CA ASP A 187 6.65 6.40 -23.48
C ASP A 187 7.13 7.72 -22.84
N LYS A 188 8.45 7.92 -22.75
CA LYS A 188 9.03 9.20 -22.28
C LYS A 188 8.69 10.36 -23.21
N LYS A 189 8.84 10.17 -24.52
CA LYS A 189 8.57 11.22 -25.51
C LYS A 189 7.09 11.62 -25.49
N LEU A 190 6.19 10.65 -25.47
CA LEU A 190 4.74 10.89 -25.40
C LEU A 190 4.36 11.65 -24.13
N SER A 191 4.92 11.27 -22.99
CA SER A 191 4.67 11.97 -21.72
C SER A 191 5.13 13.43 -21.78
N LEU A 192 6.30 13.71 -22.35
CA LEU A 192 6.83 15.07 -22.51
C LEU A 192 5.97 15.92 -23.47
N ILE A 193 5.46 15.34 -24.55
CA ILE A 193 4.55 16.04 -25.48
C ILE A 193 3.26 16.43 -24.79
N HIS A 194 2.67 15.55 -23.98
CA HIS A 194 1.46 15.86 -23.21
C HIS A 194 1.66 16.96 -22.17
N ILE A 195 2.86 17.07 -21.59
CA ILE A 195 3.21 18.14 -20.65
C ILE A 195 3.45 19.48 -21.37
N SER A 196 4.14 19.46 -22.51
CA SER A 196 4.52 20.68 -23.24
C SER A 196 3.43 21.23 -24.17
N GLU A 197 2.51 20.41 -24.66
CA GLU A 197 1.41 20.78 -25.54
C GLU A 197 0.04 20.28 -25.05
N PRO A 198 -0.45 20.71 -23.88
CA PRO A 198 -1.67 20.15 -23.26
C PRO A 198 -2.96 20.40 -24.06
N THR A 199 -2.94 21.32 -25.03
CA THR A 199 -4.14 21.73 -25.79
C THR A 199 -4.39 20.96 -27.07
N ARG A 200 -3.47 20.13 -27.55
CA ARG A 200 -3.55 19.47 -28.86
C ARG A 200 -4.42 18.19 -28.88
N HIS A 201 -4.75 17.62 -27.73
CA HIS A 201 -5.48 16.34 -27.63
C HIS A 201 -6.82 16.42 -26.86
N ALA A 202 -7.32 17.61 -26.60
CA ALA A 202 -8.64 17.80 -25.97
C ALA A 202 -9.84 17.69 -26.95
N GLN A 203 -9.64 17.14 -28.14
CA GLN A 203 -10.68 16.89 -29.12
C GLN A 203 -10.67 15.43 -29.58
N ILE A 204 -11.08 14.52 -28.72
CA ILE A 204 -11.70 13.25 -29.14
C ILE A 204 -12.81 12.92 -28.17
#